data_4f0ea12cbeb29fcd18eb6d2cc2e65b66
#
_entry.id   4f0ea12cbeb29fcd18eb6d2cc2e65b66
#
_cell.length_a   1.000
_cell.length_b   1.000
_cell.length_c   1.000
_cell.angle_alpha   90.00
_cell.angle_beta   90.00
_cell.angle_gamma   90.00
#
_symmetry.space_group_name_H-M   'P 1'
#
loop_
_entity.id
_entity.type
_entity.pdbx_description
1 polymer ?
#
loop_
_entity_poly.entity_id
_entity_poly.type
_entity_poly.pdbx_seq_one_letter_code
_entity_poly.pdbx_strand_id
1 'polypeptide(L)'
;MPAAFGSEIQHHEEPTMDIGEWLRSIDLGQYEATFRENEVNDGIVRSLTADDLKDLGVTLVGHRRKILAAIAELSAPAALISAVAGTEGRLPVAESPQAAAERRQLTVLFCDLAGSTAMSARLDPEDMREIIRAYQDACTGVIARYDGFVAKFMGDGVLAYFGFPRAHEDDAERAVRAGLDLTDAIANLQTPSGEILQTRIGIATGIVVVGDLVGQGSAQEQAVIGDTPNLAARLQTRAEPGGVLIADQTRRLLGDAFELKPLDLQDLKGLDTSVRAWAVLREAETETRFEASQSNRMTPFVGREPEIGLLIERWQDACAGEGKVALLSGEPGIGKSRILAALRERIADEPHLVIRYQCSPHHVSDAFYPIVSNIWRACEFGNEEPPAARLEKIEAMALRSRLEPMEIVPFVASLCSVPLEGRYAQPGMTPAEQKERLIGALLALFQGLTSEAPVLALLEDAHWADPSSLELFNRLVDRLPKLRAFLIVTFRPEFVPPWAGQAHVQSLALSRFGRRHALALIDRVAGGKALPTEVLEQIVAKTDGVPLFVEELTKTVLESDLLRDDNGSYVLASVFT
;
A
#
# COMPACT_ATOMS: atom_id res chain seq x y z
N MET A 1 -30.86 -33.97 -60.11
CA MET A 1 -29.45 -34.32 -59.94
C MET A 1 -28.70 -33.11 -59.44
N PRO A 2 -28.40 -32.98 -58.18
CA PRO A 2 -27.44 -31.96 -57.65
C PRO A 2 -26.11 -32.60 -57.38
N ALA A 3 -25.04 -31.90 -57.74
CA ALA A 3 -23.67 -32.25 -57.52
C ALA A 3 -23.27 -31.87 -56.06
N ALA A 4 -22.62 -32.83 -55.41
CA ALA A 4 -22.03 -32.68 -54.09
C ALA A 4 -20.72 -31.89 -54.16
N PHE A 5 -20.57 -30.85 -53.36
CA PHE A 5 -19.28 -30.27 -52.98
C PHE A 5 -18.94 -30.74 -51.58
N GLY A 6 -17.98 -31.66 -51.49
CA GLY A 6 -17.30 -32.00 -50.24
C GLY A 6 -16.29 -30.92 -49.92
N SER A 7 -16.42 -30.28 -48.78
CA SER A 7 -15.36 -29.45 -48.18
C SER A 7 -14.56 -30.29 -47.22
N GLU A 8 -13.35 -30.66 -47.61
CA GLU A 8 -12.30 -31.19 -46.71
C GLU A 8 -11.89 -30.06 -45.73
N ILE A 9 -12.20 -30.27 -44.47
CA ILE A 9 -11.65 -29.47 -43.35
C ILE A 9 -10.23 -30.01 -43.12
N GLN A 10 -9.25 -29.26 -43.59
CA GLN A 10 -7.85 -29.48 -43.20
C GLN A 10 -7.69 -29.06 -41.72
N HIS A 11 -7.51 -30.03 -40.84
CA HIS A 11 -6.98 -29.80 -39.48
C HIS A 11 -5.53 -29.33 -39.60
N HIS A 12 -5.27 -28.06 -39.33
CA HIS A 12 -3.91 -27.61 -39.01
C HIS A 12 -3.55 -28.22 -37.65
N GLU A 13 -2.72 -29.25 -37.64
CA GLU A 13 -2.00 -29.68 -36.45
C GLU A 13 -1.01 -28.57 -36.08
N GLU A 14 -1.23 -27.92 -34.91
CA GLU A 14 -0.22 -27.06 -34.30
C GLU A 14 1.01 -27.90 -33.97
N PRO A 15 2.23 -27.39 -34.14
CA PRO A 15 3.45 -28.13 -33.82
C PRO A 15 3.49 -28.39 -32.31
N THR A 16 3.35 -29.64 -31.92
CA THR A 16 3.48 -30.09 -30.53
C THR A 16 4.92 -29.90 -30.07
N MET A 17 5.14 -29.16 -28.99
CA MET A 17 6.46 -28.94 -28.38
C MET A 17 7.03 -30.25 -27.82
N ASP A 18 8.26 -30.61 -28.16
CA ASP A 18 8.98 -31.74 -27.52
C ASP A 18 9.45 -31.31 -26.13
N ILE A 19 8.87 -31.92 -25.09
CA ILE A 19 9.15 -31.63 -23.67
C ILE A 19 10.62 -31.86 -23.33
N GLY A 20 11.26 -32.86 -23.95
CA GLY A 20 12.70 -33.13 -23.76
C GLY A 20 13.60 -32.03 -24.31
N GLU A 21 13.27 -31.51 -25.51
CA GLU A 21 13.99 -30.35 -26.08
C GLU A 21 13.77 -29.10 -25.26
N TRP A 22 12.53 -28.86 -24.77
CA TRP A 22 12.24 -27.74 -23.93
C TRP A 22 12.98 -27.81 -22.57
N LEU A 23 12.99 -28.95 -21.88
CA LEU A 23 13.78 -29.10 -20.65
C LEU A 23 15.28 -28.91 -20.86
N ARG A 24 15.80 -29.34 -21.99
CA ARG A 24 17.22 -29.11 -22.36
C ARG A 24 17.50 -27.64 -22.65
N SER A 25 16.55 -26.90 -23.24
CA SER A 25 16.70 -25.47 -23.51
C SER A 25 16.83 -24.62 -22.23
N ILE A 26 16.30 -25.13 -21.12
CA ILE A 26 16.43 -24.50 -19.79
C ILE A 26 17.47 -25.21 -18.90
N ASP A 27 18.42 -25.95 -19.45
CA ASP A 27 19.48 -26.70 -18.75
C ASP A 27 18.96 -27.68 -17.67
N LEU A 28 17.78 -28.25 -17.86
CA LEU A 28 17.14 -29.19 -16.94
C LEU A 28 16.79 -30.53 -17.59
N GLY A 29 17.52 -30.92 -18.65
CA GLY A 29 17.34 -32.18 -19.36
C GLY A 29 17.44 -33.44 -18.50
N GLN A 30 18.00 -33.34 -17.31
CA GLN A 30 18.09 -34.45 -16.35
C GLN A 30 16.71 -34.93 -15.86
N TYR A 31 15.64 -34.12 -15.99
CA TYR A 31 14.28 -34.49 -15.63
C TYR A 31 13.47 -35.04 -16.82
N GLU A 32 14.02 -35.12 -18.02
CA GLU A 32 13.33 -35.57 -19.22
C GLU A 32 12.72 -36.97 -19.08
N ALA A 33 13.46 -37.91 -18.49
CA ALA A 33 12.97 -39.28 -18.27
C ALA A 33 11.75 -39.31 -17.36
N THR A 34 11.79 -38.58 -16.24
CA THR A 34 10.70 -38.50 -15.28
C THR A 34 9.44 -37.81 -15.85
N PHE A 35 9.62 -36.77 -16.64
CA PHE A 35 8.50 -36.10 -17.31
C PHE A 35 7.82 -36.99 -18.33
N ARG A 36 8.59 -37.80 -19.08
CA ARG A 36 8.07 -38.77 -20.05
C ARG A 36 7.38 -39.97 -19.37
N GLU A 37 7.95 -40.49 -18.28
CA GLU A 37 7.38 -41.59 -17.51
C GLU A 37 6.02 -41.21 -16.88
N ASN A 38 5.81 -39.94 -16.56
CA ASN A 38 4.56 -39.41 -16.03
C ASN A 38 3.67 -38.76 -17.12
N GLU A 39 3.93 -39.05 -18.40
CA GLU A 39 3.11 -38.61 -19.56
C GLU A 39 2.87 -37.09 -19.63
N VAL A 40 3.81 -36.27 -19.10
CA VAL A 40 3.70 -34.81 -19.17
C VAL A 40 3.93 -34.35 -20.60
N ASN A 41 2.89 -33.82 -21.22
CA ASN A 41 2.90 -33.26 -22.58
C ASN A 41 2.74 -31.72 -22.60
N ASP A 42 2.77 -31.08 -23.79
CA ASP A 42 2.64 -29.64 -23.95
C ASP A 42 1.39 -29.03 -23.30
N GLY A 43 0.28 -29.73 -23.29
CA GLY A 43 -0.95 -29.29 -22.62
C GLY A 43 -0.85 -29.32 -21.09
N ILE A 44 -0.22 -30.38 -20.55
CA ILE A 44 -0.09 -30.60 -19.11
C ILE A 44 0.99 -29.70 -18.51
N VAL A 45 2.13 -29.51 -19.23
CA VAL A 45 3.26 -28.70 -18.73
C VAL A 45 2.84 -27.28 -18.36
N ARG A 46 1.91 -26.69 -19.11
CA ARG A 46 1.41 -25.31 -18.89
C ARG A 46 0.60 -25.14 -17.62
N SER A 47 0.10 -26.23 -17.02
CA SER A 47 -0.71 -26.23 -15.79
C SER A 47 0.02 -26.75 -14.56
N LEU A 48 1.29 -27.16 -14.67
CA LEU A 48 2.07 -27.69 -13.55
C LEU A 48 2.31 -26.65 -12.45
N THR A 49 2.05 -27.07 -11.22
CA THR A 49 2.31 -26.28 -10.00
C THR A 49 3.67 -26.64 -9.36
N ALA A 50 4.07 -25.88 -8.33
CA ALA A 50 5.29 -26.17 -7.58
C ALA A 50 5.22 -27.53 -6.83
N ASP A 51 4.02 -27.94 -6.43
CA ASP A 51 3.80 -29.24 -5.74
C ASP A 51 3.83 -30.38 -6.73
N ASP A 52 3.21 -30.25 -7.92
CA ASP A 52 3.31 -31.26 -8.98
C ASP A 52 4.76 -31.51 -9.40
N LEU A 53 5.56 -30.46 -9.52
CA LEU A 53 6.98 -30.57 -9.83
C LEU A 53 7.77 -31.30 -8.71
N LYS A 54 7.35 -31.16 -7.47
CA LYS A 54 7.95 -31.86 -6.34
C LYS A 54 7.62 -33.36 -6.40
N ASP A 55 6.38 -33.70 -6.74
CA ASP A 55 5.91 -35.09 -6.89
C ASP A 55 6.54 -35.76 -8.10
N LEU A 56 6.83 -34.99 -9.17
CA LEU A 56 7.66 -35.39 -10.30
C LEU A 56 9.16 -35.54 -9.97
N GLY A 57 9.57 -35.44 -8.69
CA GLY A 57 10.95 -35.66 -8.26
C GLY A 57 11.87 -34.46 -8.47
N VAL A 58 11.38 -33.28 -8.81
CA VAL A 58 12.20 -32.06 -8.89
C VAL A 58 12.38 -31.51 -7.45
N THR A 59 13.31 -32.09 -6.71
CA THR A 59 13.53 -31.78 -5.28
C THR A 59 14.17 -30.41 -5.05
N LEU A 60 14.99 -29.92 -5.98
CA LEU A 60 15.68 -28.63 -5.86
C LEU A 60 14.75 -27.46 -6.13
N VAL A 61 14.62 -26.55 -5.16
CA VAL A 61 13.75 -25.34 -5.26
C VAL A 61 14.12 -24.47 -6.45
N GLY A 62 15.43 -24.33 -6.75
CA GLY A 62 15.92 -23.55 -7.90
C GLY A 62 15.45 -24.12 -9.24
N HIS A 63 15.46 -25.46 -9.37
CA HIS A 63 15.00 -26.12 -10.60
C HIS A 63 13.49 -25.98 -10.78
N ARG A 64 12.69 -26.09 -9.71
CA ARG A 64 11.24 -25.84 -9.77
C ARG A 64 10.92 -24.42 -10.20
N ARG A 65 11.62 -23.42 -9.64
CA ARG A 65 11.46 -22.01 -10.05
C ARG A 65 11.82 -21.78 -11.51
N LYS A 66 12.90 -22.40 -12.00
CA LYS A 66 13.32 -22.28 -13.40
C LYS A 66 12.28 -22.88 -14.35
N ILE A 67 11.71 -24.04 -14.01
CA ILE A 67 10.63 -24.67 -14.78
C ILE A 67 9.37 -23.78 -14.77
N LEU A 68 8.93 -23.29 -13.63
CA LEU A 68 7.73 -22.44 -13.52
C LEU A 68 7.89 -21.11 -14.27
N ALA A 69 9.06 -20.50 -14.28
CA ALA A 69 9.35 -19.31 -15.07
C ALA A 69 9.23 -19.60 -16.58
N ALA A 70 9.80 -20.71 -17.05
CA ALA A 70 9.70 -21.13 -18.44
C ALA A 70 8.25 -21.48 -18.85
N ILE A 71 7.45 -22.04 -17.95
CA ILE A 71 6.00 -22.27 -18.16
C ILE A 71 5.25 -20.94 -18.33
N ALA A 72 5.59 -19.93 -17.54
CA ALA A 72 4.97 -18.60 -17.65
C ALA A 72 5.30 -17.94 -19.01
N GLU A 73 6.51 -18.13 -19.54
CA GLU A 73 6.88 -17.65 -20.88
C GLU A 73 6.11 -18.36 -22.00
N LEU A 74 5.84 -19.67 -21.87
CA LEU A 74 5.00 -20.43 -22.82
C LEU A 74 3.53 -20.01 -22.83
N SER A 75 3.08 -19.37 -21.75
CA SER A 75 1.68 -18.96 -21.57
C SER A 75 1.41 -17.51 -21.99
N ALA A 76 2.43 -16.74 -22.40
CA ALA A 76 2.29 -15.36 -22.87
C ALA A 76 1.68 -15.32 -24.29
N PRO A 77 0.65 -14.48 -24.57
CA PRO A 77 0.04 -14.42 -25.89
C PRO A 77 1.00 -13.87 -26.94
N ALA A 78 1.14 -14.58 -28.06
CA ALA A 78 2.06 -14.35 -29.19
C ALA A 78 1.80 -13.06 -30.01
N ALA A 79 1.21 -12.01 -29.43
CA ALA A 79 0.81 -10.79 -30.13
C ALA A 79 1.88 -9.68 -30.22
N LEU A 80 3.12 -9.89 -29.72
CA LEU A 80 4.16 -8.85 -29.67
C LEU A 80 5.49 -9.18 -30.38
N ILE A 81 5.58 -10.28 -31.16
CA ILE A 81 6.85 -10.68 -31.81
C ILE A 81 6.83 -10.50 -33.34
N SER A 82 6.01 -9.65 -33.92
CA SER A 82 5.95 -9.51 -35.39
C SER A 82 6.31 -8.13 -35.94
N ALA A 83 7.20 -7.40 -35.31
CA ALA A 83 7.58 -6.05 -35.78
C ALA A 83 9.08 -5.73 -35.79
N VAL A 84 10.01 -6.69 -35.74
CA VAL A 84 11.43 -6.39 -36.03
C VAL A 84 12.09 -7.59 -36.75
N ALA A 85 11.86 -7.71 -38.04
CA ALA A 85 12.74 -8.50 -38.91
C ALA A 85 13.19 -7.62 -40.07
N GLY A 86 14.40 -7.10 -40.00
CA GLY A 86 15.03 -6.40 -41.10
C GLY A 86 16.05 -5.36 -40.67
N THR A 87 17.22 -5.78 -40.25
CA THR A 87 18.51 -5.16 -40.63
C THR A 87 19.66 -5.93 -39.97
N GLU A 88 20.50 -6.56 -40.79
CA GLU A 88 21.76 -7.16 -40.33
C GLU A 88 22.73 -6.06 -39.91
N GLY A 89 23.04 -5.99 -38.63
CA GLY A 89 24.08 -5.17 -38.07
C GLY A 89 24.63 -5.85 -36.82
N ARG A 90 25.80 -6.45 -36.95
CA ARG A 90 26.55 -7.13 -35.88
C ARG A 90 26.83 -6.14 -34.74
N LEU A 91 26.06 -6.22 -33.65
CA LEU A 91 26.32 -5.50 -32.40
C LEU A 91 27.15 -6.36 -31.44
N PRO A 92 28.05 -5.77 -30.65
CA PRO A 92 28.90 -6.50 -29.72
C PRO A 92 28.07 -7.15 -28.63
N VAL A 93 28.51 -8.33 -28.18
CA VAL A 93 27.99 -9.06 -27.03
C VAL A 93 27.95 -8.09 -25.83
N ALA A 94 26.76 -7.61 -25.46
CA ALA A 94 26.59 -6.89 -24.22
C ALA A 94 26.71 -7.91 -23.10
N GLU A 95 27.71 -7.76 -22.28
CA GLU A 95 27.81 -8.36 -20.97
C GLU A 95 26.51 -8.04 -20.22
N SER A 96 25.92 -9.03 -19.53
CA SER A 96 24.74 -8.86 -18.66
C SER A 96 24.98 -7.64 -17.76
N PRO A 97 24.06 -6.70 -17.63
CA PRO A 97 24.25 -5.59 -16.74
C PRO A 97 24.41 -6.15 -15.33
N GLN A 98 25.61 -6.06 -14.77
CA GLN A 98 25.83 -6.14 -13.35
C GLN A 98 24.88 -5.09 -12.74
N ALA A 99 23.97 -5.52 -11.85
CA ALA A 99 23.02 -4.62 -11.21
C ALA A 99 23.85 -3.55 -10.49
N ALA A 100 23.83 -2.35 -11.04
CA ALA A 100 24.55 -1.21 -10.46
C ALA A 100 23.98 -0.94 -9.08
N ALA A 101 24.84 -0.69 -8.09
CA ALA A 101 24.45 -0.29 -6.77
C ALA A 101 23.48 0.92 -6.85
N GLU A 102 22.22 0.72 -6.43
CA GLU A 102 21.15 1.71 -6.54
C GLU A 102 21.03 2.49 -5.25
N ARG A 103 21.06 3.81 -5.31
CA ARG A 103 20.69 4.65 -4.16
C ARG A 103 19.17 4.74 -4.06
N ARG A 104 18.64 4.31 -2.91
CA ARG A 104 17.19 4.24 -2.69
C ARG A 104 16.86 4.73 -1.28
N GLN A 105 15.73 5.40 -1.12
CA GLN A 105 15.20 5.68 0.20
C GLN A 105 14.50 4.44 0.73
N LEU A 106 14.90 3.97 1.90
CA LEU A 106 14.27 2.84 2.60
C LEU A 106 13.92 3.23 4.02
N THR A 107 12.88 2.59 4.56
CA THR A 107 12.61 2.57 5.99
C THR A 107 13.09 1.25 6.55
N VAL A 108 14.00 1.33 7.52
CA VAL A 108 14.64 0.19 8.17
C VAL A 108 14.02 0.00 9.54
N LEU A 109 13.60 -1.22 9.83
CA LEU A 109 13.08 -1.64 11.13
C LEU A 109 14.01 -2.66 11.75
N PHE A 110 14.48 -2.39 12.97
CA PHE A 110 15.11 -3.36 13.85
C PHE A 110 14.16 -3.73 14.98
N CYS A 111 13.97 -5.01 15.19
CA CYS A 111 13.18 -5.57 16.30
C CYS A 111 14.05 -6.57 17.06
N ASP A 112 13.99 -6.57 18.39
CA ASP A 112 14.76 -7.45 19.26
C ASP A 112 13.91 -7.89 20.45
N LEU A 113 14.14 -9.09 20.96
CA LEU A 113 13.41 -9.65 22.09
C LEU A 113 14.00 -9.14 23.42
N ALA A 114 13.23 -8.35 24.15
CA ALA A 114 13.67 -7.78 25.40
C ALA A 114 13.97 -8.86 26.46
N GLY A 115 15.19 -8.84 27.02
CA GLY A 115 15.58 -9.77 28.07
C GLY A 115 15.91 -11.20 27.63
N SER A 116 16.07 -11.46 26.34
CA SER A 116 16.44 -12.76 25.76
C SER A 116 17.67 -13.40 26.39
N THR A 117 18.72 -12.61 26.67
CA THR A 117 19.94 -13.08 27.36
C THR A 117 19.64 -13.61 28.76
N ALA A 118 18.76 -12.94 29.53
CA ALA A 118 18.36 -13.39 30.86
C ALA A 118 17.43 -14.62 30.77
N MET A 119 16.58 -14.71 29.75
CA MET A 119 15.76 -15.90 29.50
C MET A 119 16.62 -17.12 29.15
N SER A 120 17.61 -16.97 28.26
CA SER A 120 18.52 -18.06 27.86
C SER A 120 19.37 -18.59 29.01
N ALA A 121 19.60 -17.81 30.06
CA ALA A 121 20.29 -18.24 31.27
C ALA A 121 19.39 -19.05 32.24
N ARG A 122 18.04 -19.00 32.07
CA ARG A 122 17.07 -19.61 32.99
C ARG A 122 16.31 -20.77 32.37
N LEU A 123 16.07 -20.72 31.06
CA LEU A 123 15.27 -21.68 30.32
C LEU A 123 16.15 -22.81 29.77
N ASP A 124 15.53 -23.97 29.57
CA ASP A 124 16.16 -25.05 28.83
C ASP A 124 16.45 -24.61 27.38
N PRO A 125 17.59 -25.00 26.79
CA PRO A 125 17.91 -24.65 25.40
C PRO A 125 16.84 -25.05 24.38
N GLU A 126 16.08 -26.12 24.61
CA GLU A 126 15.00 -26.55 23.72
C GLU A 126 13.81 -25.59 23.80
N ASP A 127 13.40 -25.19 25.02
CA ASP A 127 12.33 -24.23 25.25
C ASP A 127 12.69 -22.84 24.65
N MET A 128 13.94 -22.42 24.86
CA MET A 128 14.42 -21.17 24.27
C MET A 128 14.40 -21.19 22.74
N ARG A 129 14.75 -22.32 22.15
CA ARG A 129 14.69 -22.50 20.69
C ARG A 129 13.25 -22.42 20.15
N GLU A 130 12.30 -23.01 20.86
CA GLU A 130 10.87 -22.95 20.50
C GLU A 130 10.35 -21.52 20.58
N ILE A 131 10.68 -20.79 21.63
CA ILE A 131 10.33 -19.38 21.81
C ILE A 131 10.90 -18.52 20.67
N ILE A 132 12.19 -18.67 20.36
CA ILE A 132 12.83 -17.90 19.28
C ILE A 132 12.18 -18.21 17.93
N ARG A 133 11.83 -19.46 17.66
CA ARG A 133 11.16 -19.84 16.42
C ARG A 133 9.76 -19.22 16.31
N ALA A 134 8.95 -19.33 17.37
CA ALA A 134 7.61 -18.72 17.41
C ALA A 134 7.68 -17.21 17.25
N TYR A 135 8.66 -16.55 17.88
CA TYR A 135 8.94 -15.14 17.73
C TYR A 135 9.29 -14.76 16.27
N GLN A 136 10.22 -15.49 15.63
CA GLN A 136 10.63 -15.24 14.25
C GLN A 136 9.47 -15.47 13.26
N ASP A 137 8.66 -16.50 13.47
CA ASP A 137 7.47 -16.79 12.65
C ASP A 137 6.43 -15.66 12.78
N ALA A 138 6.17 -15.18 14.01
CA ALA A 138 5.29 -14.05 14.26
C ALA A 138 5.81 -12.75 13.61
N CYS A 139 7.11 -12.45 13.76
CA CYS A 139 7.74 -11.29 13.12
C CYS A 139 7.61 -11.36 11.60
N THR A 140 7.89 -12.51 11.00
CA THR A 140 7.76 -12.70 9.55
C THR A 140 6.33 -12.46 9.07
N GLY A 141 5.34 -13.01 9.79
CA GLY A 141 3.94 -12.86 9.46
C GLY A 141 3.45 -11.41 9.52
N VAL A 142 3.83 -10.68 10.58
CA VAL A 142 3.47 -9.26 10.73
C VAL A 142 4.17 -8.41 9.67
N ILE A 143 5.49 -8.52 9.52
CA ILE A 143 6.27 -7.73 8.55
C ILE A 143 5.75 -7.93 7.12
N ALA A 144 5.47 -9.18 6.72
CA ALA A 144 4.93 -9.50 5.40
C ALA A 144 3.54 -8.91 5.16
N ARG A 145 2.68 -8.81 6.19
CA ARG A 145 1.36 -8.18 6.10
C ARG A 145 1.44 -6.71 5.68
N TYR A 146 2.54 -6.03 6.04
CA TYR A 146 2.80 -4.64 5.69
C TYR A 146 3.72 -4.48 4.47
N ASP A 147 3.88 -5.52 3.63
CA ASP A 147 4.80 -5.57 2.47
C ASP A 147 6.25 -5.25 2.83
N GLY A 148 6.64 -5.53 4.09
CA GLY A 148 8.01 -5.43 4.54
C GLY A 148 8.83 -6.66 4.13
N PHE A 149 10.08 -6.47 3.87
CA PHE A 149 11.04 -7.50 3.52
C PHE A 149 11.92 -7.85 4.72
N VAL A 150 11.82 -9.07 5.25
CA VAL A 150 12.73 -9.55 6.30
C VAL A 150 14.10 -9.81 5.66
N ALA A 151 15.05 -8.94 5.98
CA ALA A 151 16.39 -8.99 5.42
C ALA A 151 17.27 -10.04 6.12
N LYS A 152 17.18 -10.11 7.45
CA LYS A 152 18.06 -10.99 8.24
C LYS A 152 17.49 -11.26 9.63
N PHE A 153 17.72 -12.48 10.11
CA PHE A 153 17.60 -12.84 11.52
C PHE A 153 18.99 -12.85 12.16
N MET A 154 19.13 -12.22 13.33
CA MET A 154 20.38 -12.12 14.08
C MET A 154 20.16 -12.66 15.50
N GLY A 155 19.98 -13.99 15.61
CA GLY A 155 19.59 -14.62 16.87
C GLY A 155 18.12 -14.29 17.20
N ASP A 156 17.92 -13.46 18.21
CA ASP A 156 16.66 -12.88 18.66
C ASP A 156 16.34 -11.51 18.01
N GLY A 157 17.26 -10.98 17.19
CA GLY A 157 17.06 -9.76 16.43
C GLY A 157 16.49 -10.02 15.02
N VAL A 158 15.62 -9.13 14.55
CA VAL A 158 15.05 -9.12 13.20
C VAL A 158 15.34 -7.80 12.54
N LEU A 159 15.91 -7.85 11.34
CA LEU A 159 16.11 -6.71 10.46
C LEU A 159 15.14 -6.78 9.29
N ALA A 160 14.36 -5.74 9.11
CA ALA A 160 13.42 -5.63 8.00
C ALA A 160 13.54 -4.30 7.25
N TYR A 161 13.20 -4.33 5.96
CA TYR A 161 13.18 -3.19 5.07
C TYR A 161 11.77 -2.96 4.52
N PHE A 162 11.35 -1.70 4.49
CA PHE A 162 10.15 -1.23 3.81
C PHE A 162 10.60 -0.29 2.68
N GLY A 163 10.00 -0.46 1.49
CA GLY A 163 10.48 0.19 0.26
C GLY A 163 11.39 -0.70 -0.59
N PHE A 164 11.56 -1.96 -0.22
CA PHE A 164 12.32 -2.97 -0.95
C PHE A 164 11.59 -4.33 -0.93
N PRO A 165 11.54 -5.08 -2.06
CA PRO A 165 12.03 -4.73 -3.40
C PRO A 165 11.18 -3.67 -4.11
N ARG A 166 9.96 -3.43 -3.64
CA ARG A 166 9.03 -2.42 -4.17
C ARG A 166 8.92 -1.26 -3.21
N ALA A 167 8.96 -0.03 -3.73
CA ALA A 167 8.74 1.17 -2.94
C ALA A 167 7.25 1.55 -2.94
N HIS A 168 6.75 2.01 -1.79
CA HIS A 168 5.41 2.55 -1.61
C HIS A 168 5.51 3.96 -1.04
N GLU A 169 4.48 4.78 -1.25
CA GLU A 169 4.43 6.15 -0.71
C GLU A 169 4.42 6.17 0.83
N ASP A 170 3.97 5.07 1.42
CA ASP A 170 3.70 4.92 2.85
C ASP A 170 4.66 3.95 3.55
N ASP A 171 5.84 3.71 3.00
CA ASP A 171 6.80 2.77 3.58
C ASP A 171 7.16 3.10 5.04
N ALA A 172 7.25 4.39 5.39
CA ALA A 172 7.48 4.83 6.77
C ALA A 172 6.30 4.48 7.69
N GLU A 173 5.06 4.72 7.23
CA GLU A 173 3.86 4.39 7.98
C GLU A 173 3.68 2.86 8.13
N ARG A 174 3.93 2.10 7.06
CA ARG A 174 3.91 0.63 7.09
C ARG A 174 4.88 0.06 8.11
N ALA A 175 6.09 0.60 8.15
CA ALA A 175 7.09 0.21 9.13
C ALA A 175 6.64 0.49 10.57
N VAL A 176 6.01 1.65 10.82
CA VAL A 176 5.55 2.01 12.15
C VAL A 176 4.33 1.19 12.58
N ARG A 177 3.36 0.95 11.68
CA ARG A 177 2.24 0.04 11.95
C ARG A 177 2.72 -1.38 12.22
N ALA A 178 3.64 -1.89 11.38
CA ALA A 178 4.26 -3.18 11.62
C ALA A 178 4.94 -3.23 13.00
N GLY A 179 5.61 -2.15 13.41
CA GLY A 179 6.23 -2.04 14.73
C GLY A 179 5.21 -2.12 15.87
N LEU A 180 4.09 -1.42 15.79
CA LEU A 180 3.01 -1.49 16.79
C LEU A 180 2.39 -2.90 16.83
N ASP A 181 2.01 -3.45 15.68
CA ASP A 181 1.44 -4.80 15.60
C ASP A 181 2.42 -5.89 16.09
N LEU A 182 3.74 -5.70 15.89
CA LEU A 182 4.76 -6.60 16.43
C LEU A 182 4.76 -6.59 17.95
N THR A 183 4.66 -5.41 18.58
CA THR A 183 4.62 -5.34 20.05
C THR A 183 3.43 -6.10 20.61
N ASP A 184 2.26 -5.95 19.99
CA ASP A 184 1.03 -6.62 20.40
C ASP A 184 1.06 -8.13 20.11
N ALA A 185 1.49 -8.52 18.92
CA ALA A 185 1.56 -9.92 18.52
C ALA A 185 2.51 -10.73 19.41
N ILE A 186 3.68 -10.15 19.73
CA ILE A 186 4.68 -10.83 20.59
C ILE A 186 4.23 -10.89 22.04
N ALA A 187 3.57 -9.83 22.55
CA ALA A 187 3.02 -9.85 23.91
C ALA A 187 1.93 -10.94 24.11
N ASN A 188 1.23 -11.27 23.04
CA ASN A 188 0.17 -12.29 23.03
C ASN A 188 0.67 -13.70 22.66
N LEU A 189 1.97 -13.89 22.38
CA LEU A 189 2.54 -15.21 22.11
C LEU A 189 2.43 -16.11 23.36
N GLN A 190 1.86 -17.29 23.18
CA GLN A 190 1.85 -18.30 24.22
C GLN A 190 3.22 -18.98 24.29
N THR A 191 3.91 -18.79 25.42
CA THR A 191 5.19 -19.45 25.68
C THR A 191 4.99 -20.68 26.54
N PRO A 192 5.82 -21.74 26.41
CA PRO A 192 5.77 -22.92 27.30
C PRO A 192 5.90 -22.58 28.79
N SER A 193 6.66 -21.51 29.10
CA SER A 193 6.90 -21.03 30.46
C SER A 193 5.80 -20.09 31.00
N GLY A 194 4.84 -19.65 30.15
CA GLY A 194 3.84 -18.64 30.52
C GLY A 194 4.40 -17.23 30.70
N GLU A 195 5.64 -16.97 30.28
CA GLU A 195 6.24 -15.64 30.32
C GLU A 195 5.68 -14.74 29.20
N ILE A 196 5.40 -13.48 29.54
CA ILE A 196 5.00 -12.47 28.55
C ILE A 196 6.27 -11.97 27.86
N LEU A 197 6.33 -12.13 26.55
CA LEU A 197 7.42 -11.63 25.74
C LEU A 197 7.21 -10.14 25.39
N GLN A 198 8.30 -9.40 25.32
CA GLN A 198 8.29 -7.99 24.93
C GLN A 198 9.37 -7.73 23.88
N THR A 199 9.11 -6.82 22.97
CA THR A 199 10.08 -6.41 21.94
C THR A 199 10.59 -5.00 22.20
N ARG A 200 11.75 -4.68 21.61
CA ARG A 200 12.25 -3.31 21.44
C ARG A 200 12.40 -3.04 19.97
N ILE A 201 11.79 -1.96 19.49
CA ILE A 201 11.76 -1.66 18.06
C ILE A 201 12.35 -0.28 17.81
N GLY A 202 13.25 -0.22 16.80
CA GLY A 202 13.83 1.02 16.30
C GLY A 202 13.60 1.14 14.79
N ILE A 203 13.09 2.29 14.34
CA ILE A 203 12.77 2.55 12.93
C ILE A 203 13.45 3.83 12.47
N ALA A 204 14.14 3.75 11.34
CA ALA A 204 14.77 4.89 10.70
C ALA A 204 14.55 4.88 9.19
N THR A 205 14.29 6.06 8.62
CA THR A 205 14.15 6.25 7.17
C THR A 205 15.30 7.09 6.65
N GLY A 206 15.87 6.71 5.52
CA GLY A 206 16.94 7.48 4.89
C GLY A 206 17.44 6.86 3.59
N ILE A 207 18.38 7.55 2.95
CA ILE A 207 18.99 7.09 1.71
C ILE A 207 20.01 6.01 2.03
N VAL A 208 19.90 4.88 1.33
CA VAL A 208 20.82 3.73 1.42
C VAL A 208 21.27 3.31 0.04
N VAL A 209 22.38 2.61 -0.03
CA VAL A 209 22.85 1.95 -1.26
C VAL A 209 22.42 0.50 -1.15
N VAL A 210 21.54 0.07 -2.05
CA VAL A 210 21.16 -1.34 -2.23
C VAL A 210 22.02 -1.87 -3.36
N GLY A 211 22.94 -2.76 -3.07
CA GLY A 211 23.84 -3.35 -4.04
C GLY A 211 23.77 -4.87 -4.04
N ASP A 212 24.25 -5.48 -5.13
CA ASP A 212 24.48 -6.90 -5.18
C ASP A 212 25.53 -7.32 -4.13
N LEU A 213 25.20 -8.35 -3.52
CA LEU A 213 25.85 -9.22 -2.54
C LEU A 213 27.36 -9.09 -2.37
N VAL A 214 27.76 -8.69 -1.18
CA VAL A 214 29.12 -8.91 -0.69
C VAL A 214 29.20 -10.35 -0.15
N GLY A 215 29.86 -11.25 -0.89
CA GLY A 215 30.11 -12.63 -0.46
C GLY A 215 30.34 -13.57 -1.64
N GLN A 216 31.19 -14.60 -1.46
CA GLN A 216 31.40 -15.67 -2.43
C GLN A 216 30.71 -16.96 -1.92
N GLY A 217 29.92 -17.62 -2.79
CA GLY A 217 29.30 -18.91 -2.49
C GLY A 217 27.89 -18.81 -1.88
N SER A 218 27.52 -19.79 -1.06
CA SER A 218 26.18 -19.92 -0.45
C SER A 218 25.82 -18.88 0.63
N ALA A 219 26.68 -17.90 0.89
CA ALA A 219 26.49 -16.80 1.84
C ALA A 219 26.37 -15.44 1.14
N GLN A 220 25.62 -15.38 0.05
CA GLN A 220 25.31 -14.12 -0.62
C GLN A 220 24.20 -13.39 0.14
N GLU A 221 24.53 -12.28 0.82
CA GLU A 221 23.59 -11.39 1.50
C GLU A 221 23.42 -10.10 0.69
N GLN A 222 22.19 -9.68 0.48
CA GLN A 222 21.93 -8.34 -0.07
C GLN A 222 22.31 -7.30 0.98
N ALA A 223 23.35 -6.52 0.70
CA ALA A 223 23.83 -5.51 1.62
C ALA A 223 23.13 -4.17 1.36
N VAL A 224 22.40 -3.70 2.35
CA VAL A 224 21.96 -2.31 2.42
C VAL A 224 23.00 -1.53 3.21
N ILE A 225 23.72 -0.64 2.52
CA ILE A 225 24.83 0.13 3.10
C ILE A 225 24.39 1.59 3.28
N GLY A 226 24.61 2.12 4.50
CA GLY A 226 24.28 3.51 4.84
C GLY A 226 24.17 3.70 6.36
N ASP A 227 23.93 4.93 6.78
CA ASP A 227 23.78 5.27 8.21
C ASP A 227 22.40 4.85 8.76
N THR A 228 21.41 4.68 7.89
CA THR A 228 20.03 4.37 8.26
C THR A 228 19.87 3.07 9.05
N PRO A 229 20.45 1.91 8.64
CA PRO A 229 20.40 0.69 9.44
C PRO A 229 21.06 0.85 10.81
N ASN A 230 22.20 1.56 10.88
CA ASN A 230 22.89 1.82 12.13
C ASN A 230 22.06 2.68 13.08
N LEU A 231 21.35 3.67 12.55
CA LEU A 231 20.46 4.53 13.32
C LEU A 231 19.27 3.73 13.87
N ALA A 232 18.63 2.90 13.05
CA ALA A 232 17.52 2.03 13.47
C ALA A 232 17.94 1.08 14.60
N ALA A 233 19.12 0.43 14.47
CA ALA A 233 19.67 -0.45 15.51
C ALA A 233 19.93 0.28 16.85
N ARG A 234 20.41 1.53 16.80
CA ARG A 234 20.64 2.35 18.01
C ARG A 234 19.33 2.77 18.67
N LEU A 235 18.31 3.14 17.89
CA LEU A 235 16.98 3.44 18.40
C LEU A 235 16.37 2.22 19.08
N GLN A 236 16.49 1.04 18.46
CA GLN A 236 16.05 -0.24 19.03
C GLN A 236 16.66 -0.49 20.41
N THR A 237 17.99 -0.30 20.56
CA THR A 237 18.68 -0.48 21.85
C THR A 237 18.18 0.48 22.94
N ARG A 238 17.65 1.65 22.58
CA ARG A 238 17.12 2.68 23.49
C ARG A 238 15.62 2.56 23.74
N ALA A 239 14.91 1.77 22.96
CA ALA A 239 13.49 1.57 23.16
C ALA A 239 13.22 0.86 24.50
N GLU A 240 12.18 1.31 25.21
CA GLU A 240 11.66 0.59 26.36
C GLU A 240 11.09 -0.77 25.92
N PRO A 241 11.07 -1.80 26.78
CA PRO A 241 10.39 -3.04 26.48
C PRO A 241 8.91 -2.79 26.12
N GLY A 242 8.47 -3.32 24.98
CA GLY A 242 7.14 -3.04 24.40
C GLY A 242 7.05 -1.70 23.66
N GLY A 243 8.16 -1.00 23.45
CA GLY A 243 8.17 0.33 22.84
C GLY A 243 8.71 0.36 21.40
N VAL A 244 8.25 1.34 20.63
CA VAL A 244 8.70 1.64 19.27
C VAL A 244 9.29 3.05 19.25
N LEU A 245 10.55 3.16 18.82
CA LEU A 245 11.23 4.45 18.62
C LEU A 245 11.49 4.71 17.14
N ILE A 246 11.30 5.95 16.73
CA ILE A 246 11.52 6.38 15.33
C ILE A 246 12.50 7.55 15.27
N ALA A 247 13.23 7.64 14.15
CA ALA A 247 14.09 8.76 13.83
C ALA A 247 13.28 10.00 13.38
N ASP A 248 13.90 11.19 13.48
CA ASP A 248 13.26 12.46 13.08
C ASP A 248 12.86 12.47 11.59
N GLN A 249 13.67 11.88 10.71
CA GLN A 249 13.33 11.75 9.30
C GLN A 249 12.07 10.88 9.09
N THR A 250 11.97 9.75 9.80
CA THR A 250 10.76 8.91 9.79
C THR A 250 9.55 9.71 10.27
N ARG A 251 9.67 10.45 11.38
CA ARG A 251 8.61 11.31 11.91
C ARG A 251 8.10 12.31 10.88
N ARG A 252 8.99 12.95 10.12
CA ARG A 252 8.59 13.91 9.09
C ARG A 252 7.74 13.29 7.98
N LEU A 253 7.98 12.03 7.64
CA LEU A 253 7.22 11.29 6.64
C LEU A 253 5.85 10.80 7.15
N LEU A 254 5.73 10.60 8.46
CA LEU A 254 4.47 10.18 9.09
C LEU A 254 3.43 11.31 9.20
N GLY A 255 3.89 12.57 9.22
CA GLY A 255 3.00 13.69 9.54
C GLY A 255 2.32 13.50 10.90
N ASP A 256 1.00 13.66 10.96
CA ASP A 256 0.18 13.49 12.16
C ASP A 256 -0.58 12.15 12.20
N ALA A 257 -0.14 11.15 11.41
CA ALA A 257 -0.76 9.82 11.37
C ALA A 257 -0.61 9.01 12.67
N PHE A 258 0.33 9.41 13.54
CA PHE A 258 0.61 8.74 14.81
C PHE A 258 0.74 9.75 15.95
N GLU A 259 0.31 9.34 17.13
CA GLU A 259 0.59 10.08 18.35
C GLU A 259 2.03 9.80 18.79
N LEU A 260 2.85 10.85 18.79
CA LEU A 260 4.29 10.75 18.99
C LEU A 260 4.71 11.57 20.21
N LYS A 261 5.60 11.01 21.03
CA LYS A 261 6.22 11.69 22.16
C LYS A 261 7.71 11.98 21.84
N PRO A 262 8.15 13.25 21.85
CA PRO A 262 9.55 13.58 21.63
C PRO A 262 10.43 13.06 22.76
N LEU A 263 11.61 12.55 22.40
CA LEU A 263 12.63 12.11 23.33
C LEU A 263 13.94 12.84 23.01
N ASP A 264 14.49 13.55 24.00
CA ASP A 264 15.81 14.15 23.89
C ASP A 264 16.88 13.07 24.14
N LEU A 265 17.34 12.45 23.07
CA LEU A 265 18.46 11.51 23.13
C LEU A 265 19.76 12.28 23.00
N GLN A 266 20.34 12.71 24.14
CA GLN A 266 21.68 13.22 24.18
C GLN A 266 22.66 12.05 23.97
N ASP A 267 23.58 12.21 23.01
CA ASP A 267 24.71 11.34 22.69
C ASP A 267 24.39 9.87 22.33
N LEU A 268 23.96 9.64 21.11
CA LEU A 268 24.17 8.35 20.49
C LEU A 268 25.66 8.21 20.13
N LYS A 269 26.43 7.39 20.90
CA LYS A 269 27.86 7.17 20.68
C LYS A 269 28.13 6.85 19.18
N GLY A 270 28.95 7.69 18.54
CA GLY A 270 29.41 7.50 17.15
C GLY A 270 28.63 8.24 16.06
N LEU A 271 27.76 9.20 16.41
CA LEU A 271 27.27 10.24 15.49
C LEU A 271 27.72 11.60 16.06
N ASP A 272 28.27 12.45 15.19
CA ASP A 272 28.74 13.80 15.56
C ASP A 272 27.61 14.81 15.82
N THR A 273 26.34 14.39 15.65
CA THR A 273 25.16 15.23 15.84
C THR A 273 24.16 14.60 16.81
N SER A 274 23.55 15.42 17.67
CA SER A 274 22.43 15.00 18.52
C SER A 274 21.23 14.60 17.65
N VAL A 275 20.88 13.32 17.65
CA VAL A 275 19.75 12.79 16.89
C VAL A 275 18.49 12.90 17.74
N ARG A 276 17.45 13.56 17.21
CA ARG A 276 16.12 13.54 17.81
C ARG A 276 15.42 12.22 17.52
N ALA A 277 14.82 11.64 18.55
CA ALA A 277 14.00 10.45 18.43
C ALA A 277 12.61 10.69 19.02
N TRP A 278 11.68 9.87 18.60
CA TRP A 278 10.28 9.97 18.98
C TRP A 278 9.79 8.59 19.39
N ALA A 279 9.07 8.50 20.52
CA ALA A 279 8.35 7.28 20.88
C ALA A 279 6.99 7.30 20.18
N VAL A 280 6.63 6.19 19.56
CA VAL A 280 5.31 5.99 18.98
C VAL A 280 4.39 5.47 20.08
N LEU A 281 3.30 6.18 20.34
CA LEU A 281 2.33 5.80 21.36
C LEU A 281 1.20 4.95 20.78
N ARG A 282 0.63 5.41 19.67
CA ARG A 282 -0.47 4.75 18.95
C ARG A 282 -0.69 5.41 17.58
N GLU A 283 -1.50 4.79 16.75
CA GLU A 283 -2.03 5.45 15.55
C GLU A 283 -2.97 6.59 15.95
N ALA A 284 -2.81 7.76 15.32
CA ALA A 284 -3.65 8.91 15.60
C ALA A 284 -5.00 8.75 14.88
N GLU A 285 -6.06 9.25 15.49
CA GLU A 285 -7.40 9.32 14.88
C GLU A 285 -7.48 10.47 13.86
N THR A 286 -6.54 10.54 12.93
CA THR A 286 -6.49 11.60 11.90
C THR A 286 -7.39 11.27 10.71
N GLU A 287 -8.01 12.31 10.14
CA GLU A 287 -9.01 12.15 9.08
C GLU A 287 -8.47 11.56 7.78
N THR A 288 -7.18 11.76 7.44
CA THR A 288 -6.50 11.07 6.32
C THR A 288 -4.99 11.15 6.42
N ARG A 289 -4.29 10.25 5.69
CA ARG A 289 -2.85 10.31 5.39
C ARG A 289 -2.44 11.65 4.83
N PHE A 290 -3.23 12.18 3.90
CA PHE A 290 -2.95 13.45 3.26
C PHE A 290 -3.06 14.62 4.25
N GLU A 291 -4.06 14.63 5.14
CA GLU A 291 -4.21 15.65 6.19
C GLU A 291 -3.14 15.49 7.28
N ALA A 292 -2.81 14.25 7.64
CA ALA A 292 -1.71 13.96 8.56
C ALA A 292 -0.34 14.48 8.06
N SER A 293 -0.09 14.42 6.75
CA SER A 293 1.12 14.98 6.15
C SER A 293 1.09 16.50 5.95
N GLN A 294 -0.05 17.15 6.15
CA GLN A 294 -0.23 18.59 5.89
C GLN A 294 0.16 19.54 7.02
N SER A 295 0.44 19.08 8.23
CA SER A 295 0.81 19.95 9.37
C SER A 295 2.04 20.83 9.12
N ASN A 296 2.75 20.62 7.98
CA ASN A 296 3.90 21.39 7.57
C ASN A 296 3.75 21.95 6.15
N ARG A 297 3.04 23.10 6.00
CA ARG A 297 2.92 23.94 4.79
C ARG A 297 2.66 23.17 3.49
N MET A 298 1.38 23.10 3.08
CA MET A 298 1.01 22.63 1.75
C MET A 298 1.75 23.36 0.65
N THR A 299 2.46 22.61 -0.19
CA THR A 299 2.95 23.13 -1.46
C THR A 299 1.75 23.61 -2.29
N PRO A 300 1.76 24.82 -2.85
CA PRO A 300 0.65 25.30 -3.66
C PRO A 300 0.29 24.34 -4.79
N PHE A 301 -1.01 24.21 -5.07
CA PHE A 301 -1.52 23.36 -6.13
C PHE A 301 -0.98 23.81 -7.50
N VAL A 302 -0.48 22.86 -8.29
CA VAL A 302 0.11 23.11 -9.61
C VAL A 302 -0.47 22.14 -10.62
N GLY A 303 -0.93 22.66 -11.75
CA GLY A 303 -1.54 21.87 -12.81
C GLY A 303 -2.88 21.26 -12.40
N ARG A 304 -3.45 20.44 -13.27
CA ARG A 304 -4.74 19.77 -13.01
C ARG A 304 -5.98 20.69 -12.99
N GLU A 305 -5.86 21.91 -13.46
CA GLU A 305 -6.99 22.84 -13.57
C GLU A 305 -8.14 22.29 -14.41
N PRO A 306 -7.90 21.58 -15.54
CA PRO A 306 -8.97 20.93 -16.31
C PRO A 306 -9.68 19.83 -15.53
N GLU A 307 -8.92 18.98 -14.81
CA GLU A 307 -9.48 17.89 -14.00
C GLU A 307 -10.34 18.44 -12.88
N ILE A 308 -9.86 19.47 -12.16
CA ILE A 308 -10.65 20.13 -11.10
C ILE A 308 -11.88 20.83 -11.68
N GLY A 309 -11.76 21.51 -12.80
CA GLY A 309 -12.89 22.16 -13.47
C GLY A 309 -14.02 21.17 -13.77
N LEU A 310 -13.65 20.01 -14.28
CA LEU A 310 -14.62 18.93 -14.56
C LEU A 310 -15.26 18.38 -13.28
N LEU A 311 -14.49 18.18 -12.21
CA LEU A 311 -15.03 17.71 -10.92
C LEU A 311 -15.98 18.74 -10.30
N ILE A 312 -15.70 20.04 -10.43
CA ILE A 312 -16.61 21.11 -9.98
C ILE A 312 -17.91 21.10 -10.78
N GLU A 313 -17.85 20.92 -12.10
CA GLU A 313 -19.04 20.80 -12.94
C GLU A 313 -19.91 19.62 -12.50
N ARG A 314 -19.31 18.45 -12.25
CA ARG A 314 -20.03 17.26 -11.76
C ARG A 314 -20.60 17.46 -10.34
N TRP A 315 -19.89 18.20 -9.50
CA TRP A 315 -20.41 18.61 -8.20
C TRP A 315 -21.68 19.47 -8.32
N GLN A 316 -21.67 20.45 -9.22
CA GLN A 316 -22.82 21.31 -9.47
C GLN A 316 -24.04 20.52 -10.00
N ASP A 317 -23.82 19.56 -10.92
CA ASP A 317 -24.85 18.65 -11.37
C ASP A 317 -25.47 17.87 -10.18
N ALA A 318 -24.62 17.35 -9.30
CA ALA A 318 -25.05 16.60 -8.12
C ALA A 318 -25.85 17.47 -7.14
N CYS A 319 -25.43 18.72 -6.93
CA CYS A 319 -26.19 19.69 -6.11
C CYS A 319 -27.59 19.97 -6.69
N ALA A 320 -27.72 19.96 -8.01
CA ALA A 320 -28.99 20.13 -8.71
C ALA A 320 -29.90 18.87 -8.65
N GLY A 321 -29.43 17.76 -8.08
CA GLY A 321 -30.19 16.51 -7.94
C GLY A 321 -29.89 15.47 -9.03
N GLU A 322 -28.89 15.70 -9.84
CA GLU A 322 -28.36 14.76 -10.83
C GLU A 322 -27.07 14.11 -10.30
N GLY A 323 -27.21 13.12 -9.44
CA GLY A 323 -26.06 12.48 -8.83
C GLY A 323 -25.07 11.91 -9.84
N LYS A 324 -23.80 12.10 -9.58
CA LYS A 324 -22.68 11.76 -10.48
C LYS A 324 -21.63 10.91 -9.78
N VAL A 325 -20.85 10.20 -10.58
CA VAL A 325 -19.66 9.44 -10.13
C VAL A 325 -18.45 9.87 -10.93
N ALA A 326 -17.32 10.12 -10.26
CA ALA A 326 -16.02 10.29 -10.91
C ALA A 326 -15.08 9.16 -10.50
N LEU A 327 -14.50 8.49 -11.50
CA LEU A 327 -13.50 7.44 -11.33
C LEU A 327 -12.12 8.04 -11.60
N LEU A 328 -11.34 8.27 -10.55
CA LEU A 328 -10.04 8.93 -10.62
C LEU A 328 -8.93 7.88 -10.53
N SER A 329 -8.35 7.50 -11.67
CA SER A 329 -7.27 6.54 -11.73
C SER A 329 -5.90 7.20 -11.85
N GLY A 330 -4.87 6.57 -11.32
CA GLY A 330 -3.50 7.03 -11.48
C GLY A 330 -2.51 6.30 -10.61
N GLU A 331 -1.25 6.36 -11.00
CA GLU A 331 -0.13 5.78 -10.27
C GLU A 331 -0.01 6.35 -8.85
N PRO A 332 0.68 5.65 -7.94
CA PRO A 332 1.10 6.21 -6.65
C PRO A 332 1.84 7.55 -6.83
N GLY A 333 1.60 8.53 -5.93
CA GLY A 333 2.26 9.84 -6.00
C GLY A 333 1.82 10.79 -7.10
N ILE A 334 0.87 10.39 -7.95
CA ILE A 334 0.39 11.18 -9.08
C ILE A 334 -0.48 12.38 -8.69
N GLY A 335 -0.90 12.45 -7.41
CA GLY A 335 -1.67 13.55 -6.86
C GLY A 335 -3.18 13.35 -6.76
N LYS A 336 -3.69 12.09 -6.69
CA LYS A 336 -5.13 11.80 -6.51
C LYS A 336 -5.70 12.51 -5.29
N SER A 337 -5.13 12.28 -4.11
CA SER A 337 -5.58 12.90 -2.84
C SER A 337 -5.44 14.42 -2.86
N ARG A 338 -4.43 14.96 -3.57
CA ARG A 338 -4.25 16.40 -3.72
C ARG A 338 -5.36 17.06 -4.54
N ILE A 339 -5.87 16.37 -5.56
CA ILE A 339 -7.04 16.83 -6.33
C ILE A 339 -8.28 16.84 -5.45
N LEU A 340 -8.49 15.79 -4.63
CA LEU A 340 -9.64 15.74 -3.70
C LEU A 340 -9.60 16.89 -2.69
N ALA A 341 -8.43 17.19 -2.14
CA ALA A 341 -8.26 18.32 -1.22
C ALA A 341 -8.54 19.66 -1.92
N ALA A 342 -7.99 19.87 -3.12
CA ALA A 342 -8.22 21.10 -3.88
C ALA A 342 -9.70 21.27 -4.29
N LEU A 343 -10.42 20.18 -4.57
CA LEU A 343 -11.86 20.23 -4.79
C LEU A 343 -12.60 20.66 -3.52
N ARG A 344 -12.30 20.04 -2.38
CA ARG A 344 -12.90 20.38 -1.07
C ARG A 344 -12.67 21.86 -0.71
N GLU A 345 -11.45 22.37 -0.91
CA GLU A 345 -11.13 23.79 -0.70
C GLU A 345 -12.02 24.71 -1.55
N ARG A 346 -12.28 24.33 -2.82
CA ARG A 346 -13.07 25.16 -3.76
C ARG A 346 -14.58 25.15 -3.49
N ILE A 347 -15.10 24.08 -2.87
CA ILE A 347 -16.52 23.96 -2.53
C ILE A 347 -16.79 24.26 -1.04
N ALA A 348 -15.77 24.66 -0.26
CA ALA A 348 -15.87 24.82 1.19
C ALA A 348 -16.94 25.85 1.62
N ASP A 349 -17.19 26.88 0.82
CA ASP A 349 -18.17 27.91 1.10
C ASP A 349 -19.62 27.49 0.82
N GLU A 350 -19.82 26.32 0.18
CA GLU A 350 -21.15 25.80 -0.13
C GLU A 350 -21.62 24.85 0.99
N PRO A 351 -22.89 24.92 1.45
CA PRO A 351 -23.41 23.97 2.44
C PRO A 351 -23.44 22.55 1.88
N HIS A 352 -22.65 21.64 2.41
CA HIS A 352 -22.60 20.24 1.99
C HIS A 352 -22.11 19.32 3.12
N LEU A 353 -22.31 18.00 2.93
CA LEU A 353 -21.76 16.96 3.79
C LEU A 353 -20.62 16.24 3.05
N VAL A 354 -19.56 15.94 3.78
CA VAL A 354 -18.45 15.13 3.25
C VAL A 354 -18.45 13.78 3.96
N ILE A 355 -18.50 12.70 3.18
CA ILE A 355 -18.39 11.33 3.68
C ILE A 355 -17.14 10.70 3.07
N ARG A 356 -16.27 10.12 3.90
CA ARG A 356 -15.02 9.53 3.44
C ARG A 356 -14.96 8.06 3.83
N TYR A 357 -14.69 7.25 2.83
CA TYR A 357 -14.49 5.81 2.95
C TYR A 357 -13.04 5.52 2.53
N GLN A 358 -12.17 5.26 3.50
CA GLN A 358 -10.77 4.96 3.26
C GLN A 358 -10.58 3.44 3.22
N CYS A 359 -10.18 2.90 2.07
CA CYS A 359 -9.77 1.50 1.96
C CYS A 359 -8.29 1.35 2.38
N SER A 360 -7.95 0.18 2.90
CA SER A 360 -6.61 -0.10 3.42
C SER A 360 -6.15 -1.48 2.96
N PRO A 361 -4.86 -1.64 2.58
CA PRO A 361 -4.31 -2.94 2.19
C PRO A 361 -4.36 -3.97 3.34
N HIS A 362 -4.45 -3.49 4.60
CA HIS A 362 -4.43 -4.34 5.79
C HIS A 362 -5.82 -4.91 6.13
N HIS A 363 -6.88 -4.37 5.53
CA HIS A 363 -8.28 -4.70 5.82
C HIS A 363 -9.05 -5.18 4.59
N VAL A 364 -8.35 -5.72 3.58
CA VAL A 364 -8.98 -6.25 2.35
C VAL A 364 -9.90 -7.45 2.64
N SER A 365 -9.63 -8.18 3.74
CA SER A 365 -10.43 -9.32 4.18
C SER A 365 -11.53 -8.94 5.18
N ASP A 366 -11.52 -7.72 5.72
CA ASP A 366 -12.44 -7.28 6.76
C ASP A 366 -13.69 -6.68 6.13
N ALA A 367 -14.79 -7.42 6.20
CA ALA A 367 -16.05 -7.02 5.56
C ALA A 367 -16.51 -5.63 6.02
N PHE A 368 -16.78 -4.75 5.07
CA PHE A 368 -17.26 -3.38 5.30
C PHE A 368 -16.30 -2.48 6.09
N TYR A 369 -15.00 -2.78 6.12
CA TYR A 369 -14.04 -1.98 6.89
C TYR A 369 -14.13 -0.45 6.65
N PRO A 370 -14.13 0.09 5.40
CA PRO A 370 -14.22 1.53 5.19
C PRO A 370 -15.53 2.13 5.69
N ILE A 371 -16.60 1.34 5.73
CA ILE A 371 -17.91 1.77 6.25
C ILE A 371 -17.90 1.80 7.78
N VAL A 372 -17.39 0.75 8.41
CA VAL A 372 -17.24 0.67 9.87
C VAL A 372 -16.38 1.84 10.36
N SER A 373 -15.22 2.06 9.77
CA SER A 373 -14.32 3.16 10.10
C SER A 373 -15.00 4.53 9.95
N ASN A 374 -15.82 4.72 8.89
CA ASN A 374 -16.59 5.95 8.71
C ASN A 374 -17.66 6.14 9.78
N ILE A 375 -18.41 5.10 10.16
CA ILE A 375 -19.44 5.16 11.20
C ILE A 375 -18.81 5.47 12.56
N TRP A 376 -17.70 4.83 12.90
CA TRP A 376 -16.96 5.09 14.14
C TRP A 376 -16.62 6.56 14.29
N ARG A 377 -16.11 7.16 13.21
CA ARG A 377 -15.76 8.58 13.15
C ARG A 377 -17.00 9.48 13.18
N ALA A 378 -18.01 9.19 12.38
CA ALA A 378 -19.23 10.00 12.31
C ALA A 378 -20.03 10.01 13.64
N CYS A 379 -19.93 8.92 14.39
CA CYS A 379 -20.51 8.79 15.73
C CYS A 379 -19.55 9.24 16.85
N GLU A 380 -18.30 9.61 16.53
CA GLU A 380 -17.26 9.99 17.51
C GLU A 380 -17.16 8.96 18.65
N PHE A 381 -17.02 7.67 18.32
CA PHE A 381 -16.91 6.62 19.33
C PHE A 381 -15.56 6.70 20.06
N GLY A 382 -15.63 6.85 21.38
CA GLY A 382 -14.45 6.78 22.25
C GLY A 382 -14.03 5.32 22.54
N ASN A 383 -12.72 5.09 22.72
CA ASN A 383 -12.20 3.73 22.99
C ASN A 383 -12.73 3.12 24.30
N GLU A 384 -12.93 3.93 25.35
CA GLU A 384 -13.46 3.50 26.66
C GLU A 384 -14.95 3.81 26.84
N GLU A 385 -15.65 4.17 25.75
CA GLU A 385 -17.05 4.57 25.83
C GLU A 385 -17.96 3.35 26.08
N PRO A 386 -18.91 3.45 27.05
CA PRO A 386 -19.84 2.35 27.34
C PRO A 386 -20.70 1.98 26.13
N PRO A 387 -21.03 0.69 25.93
CA PRO A 387 -21.88 0.25 24.81
C PRO A 387 -23.20 0.98 24.67
N ALA A 388 -23.86 1.31 25.80
CA ALA A 388 -25.10 2.07 25.81
C ALA A 388 -24.96 3.46 25.16
N ALA A 389 -23.88 4.19 25.44
CA ALA A 389 -23.62 5.49 24.84
C ALA A 389 -23.35 5.40 23.34
N ARG A 390 -22.59 4.37 22.90
CA ARG A 390 -22.38 4.10 21.47
C ARG A 390 -23.71 3.80 20.77
N LEU A 391 -24.59 3.02 21.41
CA LEU A 391 -25.90 2.70 20.86
C LEU A 391 -26.76 3.95 20.68
N GLU A 392 -26.77 4.86 21.66
CA GLU A 392 -27.47 6.15 21.58
C GLU A 392 -26.98 7.04 20.42
N LYS A 393 -25.69 7.00 20.14
CA LYS A 393 -25.11 7.73 19.00
C LYS A 393 -25.55 7.15 17.66
N ILE A 394 -25.67 5.81 17.54
CA ILE A 394 -26.22 5.16 16.34
C ILE A 394 -27.71 5.50 16.19
N GLU A 395 -28.50 5.52 17.29
CA GLU A 395 -29.89 5.96 17.29
C GLU A 395 -30.01 7.41 16.79
N ALA A 396 -29.17 8.31 17.31
CA ALA A 396 -29.14 9.72 16.87
C ALA A 396 -28.77 9.86 15.38
N MET A 397 -27.88 9.02 14.87
CA MET A 397 -27.53 9.00 13.44
C MET A 397 -28.72 8.56 12.58
N ALA A 398 -29.46 7.52 12.98
CA ALA A 398 -30.67 7.06 12.29
C ALA A 398 -31.75 8.16 12.28
N LEU A 399 -31.98 8.80 13.40
CA LEU A 399 -32.96 9.87 13.53
C LEU A 399 -32.60 11.11 12.70
N ARG A 400 -31.33 11.52 12.65
CA ARG A 400 -30.88 12.61 11.76
C ARG A 400 -31.17 12.29 10.30
N SER A 401 -30.97 11.02 9.90
CA SER A 401 -31.30 10.56 8.54
C SER A 401 -32.81 10.37 8.31
N ARG A 402 -33.67 10.74 9.26
CA ARG A 402 -35.14 10.59 9.22
C ARG A 402 -35.60 9.14 9.05
N LEU A 403 -34.88 8.22 9.65
CA LEU A 403 -35.14 6.78 9.57
C LEU A 403 -35.61 6.27 10.94
N GLU A 404 -36.45 5.23 10.92
CA GLU A 404 -36.91 4.57 12.13
C GLU A 404 -35.75 3.76 12.78
N PRO A 405 -35.36 4.07 14.03
CA PRO A 405 -34.24 3.37 14.67
C PRO A 405 -34.38 1.85 14.71
N MET A 406 -35.61 1.33 14.85
CA MET A 406 -35.87 -0.12 14.85
C MET A 406 -35.45 -0.85 13.58
N GLU A 407 -35.42 -0.16 12.44
CA GLU A 407 -35.05 -0.73 11.15
C GLU A 407 -33.54 -0.64 10.85
N ILE A 408 -32.83 0.28 11.50
CA ILE A 408 -31.44 0.62 11.17
C ILE A 408 -30.48 0.17 12.27
N VAL A 409 -30.78 0.52 13.52
CA VAL A 409 -29.86 0.35 14.66
C VAL A 409 -29.39 -1.10 14.87
N PRO A 410 -30.26 -2.13 14.79
CA PRO A 410 -29.81 -3.50 15.01
C PRO A 410 -28.71 -3.95 14.04
N PHE A 411 -28.79 -3.51 12.79
CA PHE A 411 -27.82 -3.90 11.74
C PHE A 411 -26.53 -3.10 11.84
N VAL A 412 -26.62 -1.79 12.06
CA VAL A 412 -25.45 -0.92 12.19
C VAL A 412 -24.68 -1.20 13.49
N ALA A 413 -25.38 -1.42 14.60
CA ALA A 413 -24.77 -1.78 15.87
C ALA A 413 -24.04 -3.14 15.75
N SER A 414 -24.67 -4.13 15.11
CA SER A 414 -24.03 -5.43 14.84
C SER A 414 -22.78 -5.27 13.98
N LEU A 415 -22.82 -4.46 12.92
CA LEU A 415 -21.68 -4.16 12.07
C LEU A 415 -20.52 -3.54 12.86
N CYS A 416 -20.81 -2.61 13.76
CA CYS A 416 -19.82 -1.92 14.60
C CYS A 416 -19.46 -2.70 15.89
N SER A 417 -19.94 -3.95 16.04
CA SER A 417 -19.74 -4.77 17.25
C SER A 417 -20.23 -4.08 18.54
N VAL A 418 -21.30 -3.28 18.44
CA VAL A 418 -21.94 -2.62 19.58
C VAL A 418 -23.09 -3.48 20.11
N PRO A 419 -23.07 -3.92 21.40
CA PRO A 419 -24.14 -4.70 22.00
C PRO A 419 -25.48 -3.97 22.01
N LEU A 420 -26.58 -4.66 21.71
CA LEU A 420 -27.93 -4.08 21.65
C LEU A 420 -28.57 -3.87 23.04
N GLU A 421 -27.97 -4.35 24.10
CA GLU A 421 -28.37 -4.19 25.52
C GLU A 421 -29.84 -4.50 25.82
N GLY A 422 -30.46 -5.37 25.02
CA GLY A 422 -31.90 -5.70 25.17
C GLY A 422 -32.87 -4.62 24.68
N ARG A 423 -32.40 -3.47 24.19
CA ARG A 423 -33.24 -2.41 23.61
C ARG A 423 -33.85 -2.82 22.26
N TYR A 424 -33.14 -3.64 21.53
CA TYR A 424 -33.52 -4.16 20.20
C TYR A 424 -33.50 -5.67 20.20
N ALA A 425 -34.47 -6.29 19.55
CA ALA A 425 -34.47 -7.73 19.34
C ALA A 425 -33.38 -8.12 18.33
N GLN A 426 -32.63 -9.18 18.62
CA GLN A 426 -31.75 -9.75 17.59
C GLN A 426 -32.62 -10.36 16.48
N PRO A 427 -32.42 -9.99 15.22
CA PRO A 427 -33.18 -10.56 14.13
C PRO A 427 -32.86 -12.05 14.01
N GLY A 428 -33.86 -12.91 14.14
CA GLY A 428 -33.74 -14.36 13.88
C GLY A 428 -33.67 -14.64 12.38
N MET A 429 -32.64 -14.12 11.70
CA MET A 429 -32.45 -14.17 10.24
C MET A 429 -31.23 -15.01 9.87
N THR A 430 -31.24 -15.55 8.67
CA THR A 430 -30.05 -16.18 8.09
C THR A 430 -28.94 -15.14 7.82
N PRO A 431 -27.65 -15.53 7.76
CA PRO A 431 -26.56 -14.59 7.45
C PRO A 431 -26.75 -13.82 6.14
N ALA A 432 -27.34 -14.45 5.13
CA ALA A 432 -27.64 -13.82 3.85
C ALA A 432 -28.71 -12.72 3.98
N GLU A 433 -29.78 -13.00 4.72
CA GLU A 433 -30.84 -12.00 4.99
C GLU A 433 -30.33 -10.85 5.85
N GLN A 434 -29.46 -11.13 6.83
CA GLN A 434 -28.82 -10.08 7.64
C GLN A 434 -27.96 -9.16 6.79
N LYS A 435 -27.15 -9.72 5.87
CA LYS A 435 -26.34 -8.93 4.92
C LYS A 435 -27.20 -8.05 4.03
N GLU A 436 -28.28 -8.60 3.47
CA GLU A 436 -29.22 -7.82 2.63
C GLU A 436 -29.86 -6.66 3.41
N ARG A 437 -30.29 -6.90 4.62
CA ARG A 437 -30.89 -5.88 5.49
C ARG A 437 -29.85 -4.82 5.89
N LEU A 438 -28.63 -5.23 6.20
CA LEU A 438 -27.53 -4.32 6.50
C LEU A 438 -27.23 -3.39 5.31
N ILE A 439 -27.06 -3.95 4.12
CA ILE A 439 -26.83 -3.13 2.90
C ILE A 439 -28.02 -2.19 2.68
N GLY A 440 -29.24 -2.67 2.86
CA GLY A 440 -30.45 -1.82 2.78
C GLY A 440 -30.43 -0.67 3.76
N ALA A 441 -30.05 -0.92 5.01
CA ALA A 441 -29.94 0.09 6.09
C ALA A 441 -28.85 1.13 5.77
N LEU A 442 -27.68 0.71 5.30
CA LEU A 442 -26.58 1.61 4.94
C LEU A 442 -26.95 2.52 3.75
N LEU A 443 -27.64 1.96 2.75
CA LEU A 443 -28.13 2.74 1.60
C LEU A 443 -29.24 3.73 2.02
N ALA A 444 -30.11 3.35 2.93
CA ALA A 444 -31.15 4.24 3.46
C ALA A 444 -30.53 5.40 4.26
N LEU A 445 -29.51 5.13 5.10
CA LEU A 445 -28.74 6.16 5.81
C LEU A 445 -28.12 7.16 4.83
N PHE A 446 -27.43 6.67 3.80
CA PHE A 446 -26.83 7.54 2.79
C PHE A 446 -27.90 8.40 2.08
N GLN A 447 -29.02 7.80 1.69
CA GLN A 447 -30.14 8.52 1.05
C GLN A 447 -30.75 9.57 1.98
N GLY A 448 -30.87 9.28 3.28
CA GLY A 448 -31.35 10.23 4.28
C GLY A 448 -30.47 11.48 4.34
N LEU A 449 -29.14 11.30 4.34
CA LEU A 449 -28.18 12.41 4.34
C LEU A 449 -28.29 13.28 3.07
N THR A 450 -28.50 12.68 1.90
CA THR A 450 -28.67 13.44 0.64
C THR A 450 -29.95 14.27 0.60
N SER A 451 -30.92 13.95 1.44
CA SER A 451 -32.16 14.72 1.59
C SER A 451 -31.95 15.97 2.47
N GLU A 452 -30.95 15.96 3.35
CA GLU A 452 -30.60 17.06 4.22
C GLU A 452 -29.74 18.11 3.49
N ALA A 453 -28.65 17.67 2.85
CA ALA A 453 -27.73 18.52 2.09
C ALA A 453 -27.11 17.74 0.92
N PRO A 454 -26.49 18.42 -0.07
CA PRO A 454 -25.64 17.73 -1.05
C PRO A 454 -24.51 16.98 -0.37
N VAL A 455 -24.21 15.76 -0.84
CA VAL A 455 -23.19 14.89 -0.26
C VAL A 455 -22.02 14.73 -1.23
N LEU A 456 -20.82 15.09 -0.78
CA LEU A 456 -19.58 14.67 -1.42
C LEU A 456 -19.10 13.37 -0.76
N ALA A 457 -19.22 12.26 -1.45
CA ALA A 457 -18.74 10.96 -0.99
C ALA A 457 -17.39 10.63 -1.64
N LEU A 458 -16.40 10.25 -0.84
CA LEU A 458 -15.06 9.90 -1.30
C LEU A 458 -14.78 8.44 -0.95
N LEU A 459 -14.56 7.59 -1.95
CA LEU A 459 -14.04 6.23 -1.77
C LEU A 459 -12.57 6.23 -2.19
N GLU A 460 -11.69 6.27 -1.21
CA GLU A 460 -10.26 6.38 -1.45
C GLU A 460 -9.61 4.99 -1.48
N ASP A 461 -8.71 4.81 -2.45
CA ASP A 461 -7.93 3.60 -2.67
C ASP A 461 -8.78 2.33 -2.86
N ALA A 462 -9.83 2.43 -3.68
CA ALA A 462 -10.82 1.36 -3.92
C ALA A 462 -10.24 0.03 -4.42
N HIS A 463 -8.99 0.00 -4.89
CA HIS A 463 -8.27 -1.23 -5.24
C HIS A 463 -7.98 -2.12 -4.01
N TRP A 464 -8.14 -1.61 -2.79
CA TRP A 464 -8.07 -2.35 -1.52
C TRP A 464 -9.43 -2.56 -0.86
N ALA A 465 -10.52 -2.25 -1.56
CA ALA A 465 -11.86 -2.46 -1.00
C ALA A 465 -12.19 -3.95 -0.90
N ASP A 466 -12.75 -4.35 0.24
CA ASP A 466 -13.26 -5.70 0.45
C ASP A 466 -14.49 -5.99 -0.44
N PRO A 467 -14.78 -7.26 -0.76
CA PRO A 467 -15.90 -7.61 -1.64
C PRO A 467 -17.28 -7.14 -1.16
N SER A 468 -17.49 -7.05 0.16
CA SER A 468 -18.77 -6.60 0.72
C SER A 468 -18.96 -5.10 0.59
N SER A 469 -17.89 -4.34 0.77
CA SER A 469 -17.87 -2.89 0.47
C SER A 469 -18.11 -2.64 -1.01
N LEU A 470 -17.46 -3.36 -1.92
CA LEU A 470 -17.69 -3.22 -3.35
C LEU A 470 -19.16 -3.52 -3.73
N GLU A 471 -19.78 -4.52 -3.12
CA GLU A 471 -21.20 -4.82 -3.34
C GLU A 471 -22.12 -3.67 -2.90
N LEU A 472 -21.84 -3.07 -1.74
CA LEU A 472 -22.56 -1.88 -1.27
C LEU A 472 -22.43 -0.72 -2.26
N PHE A 473 -21.19 -0.42 -2.71
CA PHE A 473 -20.94 0.66 -3.65
C PHE A 473 -21.54 0.39 -5.03
N ASN A 474 -21.60 -0.86 -5.50
CA ASN A 474 -22.33 -1.21 -6.73
C ASN A 474 -23.80 -0.76 -6.63
N ARG A 475 -24.47 -1.12 -5.53
CA ARG A 475 -25.88 -0.75 -5.33
C ARG A 475 -26.07 0.74 -5.07
N LEU A 476 -25.08 1.42 -4.49
CA LEU A 476 -25.10 2.87 -4.29
C LEU A 476 -24.99 3.59 -5.62
N VAL A 477 -24.03 3.21 -6.47
CA VAL A 477 -23.82 3.81 -7.80
C VAL A 477 -25.08 3.74 -8.67
N ASP A 478 -25.81 2.62 -8.64
CA ASP A 478 -27.07 2.46 -9.37
C ASP A 478 -28.18 3.44 -8.90
N ARG A 479 -28.13 3.86 -7.63
CA ARG A 479 -29.12 4.78 -7.03
C ARG A 479 -28.73 6.25 -7.14
N LEU A 480 -27.44 6.53 -7.31
CA LEU A 480 -26.87 7.89 -7.30
C LEU A 480 -27.56 8.88 -8.26
N PRO A 481 -27.97 8.52 -9.50
CA PRO A 481 -28.57 9.47 -10.44
C PRO A 481 -29.79 10.23 -9.91
N LYS A 482 -30.42 9.73 -8.86
CA LYS A 482 -31.62 10.32 -8.23
C LYS A 482 -31.33 11.03 -6.90
N LEU A 483 -30.06 11.15 -6.52
CA LEU A 483 -29.65 11.68 -5.22
C LEU A 483 -28.84 12.97 -5.42
N ARG A 484 -28.85 13.84 -4.43
CA ARG A 484 -27.96 15.00 -4.36
C ARG A 484 -26.60 14.57 -3.85
N ALA A 485 -25.89 13.74 -4.63
CA ALA A 485 -24.63 13.16 -4.22
C ALA A 485 -23.61 13.09 -5.34
N PHE A 486 -22.37 13.39 -5.04
CA PHE A 486 -21.23 13.19 -5.92
C PHE A 486 -20.28 12.18 -5.28
N LEU A 487 -20.10 11.03 -5.90
CA LEU A 487 -19.16 10.00 -5.47
C LEU A 487 -17.87 10.12 -6.28
N ILE A 488 -16.74 10.29 -5.61
CA ILE A 488 -15.43 10.21 -6.24
C ILE A 488 -14.73 8.95 -5.74
N VAL A 489 -14.26 8.13 -6.67
CA VAL A 489 -13.57 6.88 -6.39
C VAL A 489 -12.13 7.01 -6.87
N THR A 490 -11.15 6.89 -5.98
CA THR A 490 -9.73 6.85 -6.34
C THR A 490 -9.21 5.42 -6.35
N PHE A 491 -8.35 5.10 -7.32
CA PHE A 491 -7.76 3.77 -7.44
C PHE A 491 -6.50 3.77 -8.30
N ARG A 492 -5.76 2.65 -8.27
CA ARG A 492 -4.60 2.42 -9.13
C ARG A 492 -5.02 1.84 -10.47
N PRO A 493 -4.22 2.01 -11.56
CA PRO A 493 -4.56 1.56 -12.90
C PRO A 493 -4.87 0.06 -13.04
N GLU A 494 -4.35 -0.77 -12.12
CA GLU A 494 -4.56 -2.22 -12.11
C GLU A 494 -5.98 -2.62 -11.70
N PHE A 495 -6.68 -1.74 -10.99
CA PHE A 495 -8.06 -1.99 -10.57
C PHE A 495 -9.04 -1.65 -11.68
N VAL A 496 -9.93 -2.58 -11.98
CA VAL A 496 -11.00 -2.39 -12.97
C VAL A 496 -12.31 -2.12 -12.22
N PRO A 497 -12.77 -0.86 -12.13
CA PRO A 497 -14.00 -0.54 -11.43
C PRO A 497 -15.21 -1.10 -12.22
N PRO A 498 -16.15 -1.79 -11.55
CA PRO A 498 -17.30 -2.39 -12.21
C PRO A 498 -18.30 -1.38 -12.78
N TRP A 499 -18.14 -0.09 -12.46
CA TRP A 499 -19.05 1.00 -12.82
C TRP A 499 -18.66 1.75 -14.09
N ALA A 500 -17.52 1.43 -14.70
CA ALA A 500 -17.07 2.09 -15.92
C ALA A 500 -18.07 1.93 -17.07
N GLY A 501 -18.33 3.01 -17.80
CA GLY A 501 -19.24 3.01 -18.95
C GLY A 501 -20.71 3.32 -18.65
N GLN A 502 -21.11 3.50 -17.39
CA GLN A 502 -22.46 3.99 -17.05
C GLN A 502 -22.58 5.49 -17.36
N ALA A 503 -23.77 5.96 -17.77
CA ALA A 503 -23.98 7.32 -18.27
C ALA A 503 -23.67 8.45 -17.26
N HIS A 504 -23.83 8.19 -15.96
CA HIS A 504 -23.56 9.13 -14.88
C HIS A 504 -22.16 8.97 -14.26
N VAL A 505 -21.32 8.09 -14.84
CA VAL A 505 -19.97 7.79 -14.38
C VAL A 505 -18.94 8.37 -15.35
N GLN A 506 -18.10 9.26 -14.82
CA GLN A 506 -17.00 9.90 -15.56
C GLN A 506 -15.66 9.29 -15.15
N SER A 507 -14.89 8.80 -16.12
CA SER A 507 -13.53 8.32 -15.87
C SER A 507 -12.50 9.40 -16.16
N LEU A 508 -11.55 9.58 -15.23
CA LEU A 508 -10.42 10.51 -15.28
C LEU A 508 -9.14 9.73 -14.99
N ALA A 509 -8.26 9.62 -15.98
CA ALA A 509 -6.94 9.04 -15.79
C ALA A 509 -5.90 10.16 -15.62
N LEU A 510 -5.20 10.17 -14.50
CA LEU A 510 -4.15 11.14 -14.22
C LEU A 510 -2.83 10.69 -14.86
N SER A 511 -2.29 11.52 -15.72
CA SER A 511 -0.98 11.32 -16.34
C SER A 511 0.13 11.97 -15.50
N ARG A 512 1.38 11.54 -15.68
CA ARG A 512 2.55 12.19 -15.11
C ARG A 512 2.67 13.64 -15.59
N PHE A 513 3.31 14.49 -14.79
CA PHE A 513 3.54 15.89 -15.17
C PHE A 513 4.50 15.96 -16.36
N GLY A 514 4.12 16.75 -17.37
CA GLY A 514 5.08 17.18 -18.37
C GLY A 514 6.10 18.16 -17.76
N ARG A 515 7.24 18.32 -18.42
CA ARG A 515 8.36 19.20 -17.99
C ARG A 515 7.88 20.57 -17.43
N ARG A 516 6.90 21.19 -18.08
CA ARG A 516 6.37 22.52 -17.66
C ARG A 516 5.77 22.48 -16.25
N HIS A 517 4.95 21.47 -15.94
CA HIS A 517 4.30 21.36 -14.64
C HIS A 517 5.29 20.90 -13.56
N ALA A 518 6.24 20.03 -13.91
CA ALA A 518 7.31 19.63 -13.00
C ALA A 518 8.16 20.84 -12.58
N LEU A 519 8.59 21.69 -13.54
CA LEU A 519 9.35 22.92 -13.25
C LEU A 519 8.53 23.91 -12.42
N ALA A 520 7.24 24.08 -12.70
CA ALA A 520 6.36 24.93 -11.89
C ALA A 520 6.20 24.44 -10.46
N LEU A 521 6.17 23.11 -10.25
CA LEU A 521 6.14 22.52 -8.91
C LEU A 521 7.46 22.75 -8.18
N ILE A 522 8.61 22.54 -8.84
CA ILE A 522 9.95 22.81 -8.27
C ILE A 522 10.06 24.26 -7.82
N ASP A 523 9.65 25.23 -8.66
CA ASP A 523 9.67 26.66 -8.34
C ASP A 523 8.85 26.96 -7.08
N ARG A 524 7.67 26.37 -6.95
CA ARG A 524 6.82 26.54 -5.76
C ARG A 524 7.43 25.93 -4.49
N VAL A 525 8.03 24.74 -4.59
CA VAL A 525 8.72 24.10 -3.48
C VAL A 525 9.95 24.91 -3.05
N ALA A 526 10.68 25.47 -4.01
CA ALA A 526 11.83 26.34 -3.75
C ALA A 526 11.45 27.75 -3.22
N GLY A 527 10.15 28.04 -3.05
CA GLY A 527 9.67 29.34 -2.57
C GLY A 527 9.90 30.47 -3.56
N GLY A 528 9.92 30.18 -4.87
CA GLY A 528 10.16 31.14 -5.96
C GLY A 528 11.64 31.50 -6.16
N LYS A 529 12.57 30.81 -5.46
CA LYS A 529 14.00 31.00 -5.66
C LYS A 529 14.50 30.15 -6.82
N ALA A 530 15.25 30.76 -7.73
CA ALA A 530 15.77 30.07 -8.89
C ALA A 530 16.80 29.00 -8.50
N LEU A 531 16.63 27.79 -9.02
CA LEU A 531 17.57 26.68 -8.90
C LEU A 531 18.49 26.62 -10.14
N PRO A 532 19.75 26.15 -10.01
CA PRO A 532 20.64 25.91 -11.15
C PRO A 532 20.00 24.99 -12.19
N THR A 533 20.23 25.26 -13.48
CA THR A 533 19.62 24.50 -14.59
C THR A 533 19.94 23.01 -14.53
N GLU A 534 21.18 22.67 -14.16
CA GLU A 534 21.65 21.28 -14.03
C GLU A 534 20.84 20.53 -12.96
N VAL A 535 20.54 21.18 -11.84
CA VAL A 535 19.74 20.62 -10.75
C VAL A 535 18.29 20.41 -11.20
N LEU A 536 17.70 21.41 -11.87
CA LEU A 536 16.35 21.31 -12.43
C LEU A 536 16.22 20.13 -13.41
N GLU A 537 17.19 19.98 -14.31
CA GLU A 537 17.22 18.89 -15.29
C GLU A 537 17.34 17.52 -14.64
N GLN A 538 18.18 17.40 -13.62
CA GLN A 538 18.33 16.15 -12.88
C GLN A 538 17.07 15.79 -12.07
N ILE A 539 16.44 16.75 -11.40
CA ILE A 539 15.18 16.52 -10.68
C ILE A 539 14.12 16.00 -11.66
N VAL A 540 13.91 16.71 -12.78
CA VAL A 540 12.90 16.31 -13.77
C VAL A 540 13.20 14.92 -14.37
N ALA A 541 14.46 14.64 -14.69
CA ALA A 541 14.86 13.36 -15.27
C ALA A 541 14.70 12.17 -14.29
N LYS A 542 15.08 12.38 -13.00
CA LYS A 542 15.03 11.30 -11.99
C LYS A 542 13.63 11.02 -11.45
N THR A 543 12.72 11.98 -11.53
CA THR A 543 11.35 11.85 -10.98
C THR A 543 10.32 11.41 -12.00
N ASP A 544 10.71 11.38 -13.29
CA ASP A 544 9.85 10.99 -14.41
C ASP A 544 8.45 11.65 -14.38
N GLY A 545 8.40 12.88 -13.85
CA GLY A 545 7.20 13.69 -13.76
C GLY A 545 6.15 13.23 -12.73
N VAL A 546 6.48 12.32 -11.81
CA VAL A 546 5.59 11.97 -10.70
C VAL A 546 5.63 13.08 -9.65
N PRO A 547 4.50 13.79 -9.39
CA PRO A 547 4.49 15.00 -8.55
C PRO A 547 5.09 14.82 -7.16
N LEU A 548 4.78 13.73 -6.48
CA LEU A 548 5.32 13.44 -5.16
C LEU A 548 6.86 13.35 -5.19
N PHE A 549 7.41 12.64 -6.16
CA PHE A 549 8.87 12.50 -6.27
C PHE A 549 9.54 13.82 -6.66
N VAL A 550 8.89 14.64 -7.49
CA VAL A 550 9.37 15.99 -7.81
C VAL A 550 9.45 16.84 -6.54
N GLU A 551 8.42 16.82 -5.71
CA GLU A 551 8.36 17.56 -4.46
C GLU A 551 9.42 17.08 -3.46
N GLU A 552 9.49 15.77 -3.19
CA GLU A 552 10.40 15.21 -2.20
C GLU A 552 11.87 15.33 -2.61
N LEU A 553 12.19 15.07 -3.88
CA LEU A 553 13.57 15.26 -4.35
C LEU A 553 13.98 16.73 -4.32
N THR A 554 13.06 17.66 -4.64
CA THR A 554 13.34 19.10 -4.54
C THR A 554 13.60 19.49 -3.09
N LYS A 555 12.78 19.06 -2.12
CA LYS A 555 13.02 19.31 -0.69
C LYS A 555 14.36 18.75 -0.23
N THR A 556 14.67 17.52 -0.60
CA THR A 556 15.93 16.86 -0.27
C THR A 556 17.14 17.64 -0.78
N VAL A 557 17.06 18.14 -2.01
CA VAL A 557 18.14 18.94 -2.61
C VAL A 557 18.27 20.30 -1.90
N LEU A 558 17.16 20.95 -1.54
CA LEU A 558 17.16 22.22 -0.81
C LEU A 558 17.70 22.09 0.63
N GLU A 559 17.48 20.96 1.29
CA GLU A 559 17.96 20.66 2.64
C GLU A 559 19.42 20.17 2.65
N SER A 560 19.99 19.85 1.49
CA SER A 560 21.37 19.37 1.38
C SER A 560 22.38 20.54 1.35
N ASP A 561 23.63 20.27 1.77
CA ASP A 561 24.75 21.22 1.65
C ASP A 561 25.21 21.48 0.20
N LEU A 562 24.51 20.91 -0.79
CA LEU A 562 24.83 21.05 -2.21
C LEU A 562 24.48 22.43 -2.76
N LEU A 563 23.53 23.12 -2.14
CA LEU A 563 23.05 24.43 -2.56
C LEU A 563 23.34 25.49 -1.48
N ARG A 564 23.76 26.67 -1.93
CA ARG A 564 23.85 27.87 -1.10
C ARG A 564 22.86 28.92 -1.59
N ASP A 565 22.20 29.56 -0.63
CA ASP A 565 21.32 30.71 -0.92
C ASP A 565 22.19 31.96 -1.23
N ASP A 566 22.04 32.48 -2.41
CA ASP A 566 22.71 33.71 -2.86
C ASP A 566 21.67 34.72 -3.36
N ASN A 567 21.20 35.59 -2.44
CA ASN A 567 20.35 36.75 -2.71
C ASN A 567 19.11 36.48 -3.61
N GLY A 568 18.38 35.37 -3.37
CA GLY A 568 17.15 35.03 -4.09
C GLY A 568 17.31 33.97 -5.18
N SER A 569 18.51 33.41 -5.31
CA SER A 569 18.78 32.22 -6.12
C SER A 569 19.63 31.22 -5.36
N TYR A 570 19.54 29.95 -5.76
CA TYR A 570 20.43 28.91 -5.24
C TYR A 570 21.60 28.70 -6.20
N VAL A 571 22.82 28.58 -5.65
CA VAL A 571 24.04 28.25 -6.41
C VAL A 571 24.63 26.94 -5.90
N LEU A 572 25.27 26.17 -6.78
CA LEU A 572 25.95 24.94 -6.42
C LEU A 572 27.16 25.22 -5.51
N ALA A 573 27.18 24.61 -4.33
CA ALA A 573 28.32 24.69 -3.39
C ALA A 573 29.43 23.69 -3.74
N SER A 574 29.10 22.61 -4.46
CA SER A 574 30.04 21.59 -4.95
C SER A 574 29.53 20.99 -6.27
N VAL A 575 30.37 20.24 -6.98
CA VAL A 575 29.99 19.58 -8.24
C VAL A 575 28.91 18.53 -7.96
N PHE A 576 27.77 18.71 -8.60
CA PHE A 576 26.64 17.80 -8.54
C PHE A 576 26.91 16.64 -9.50
N THR A 577 27.23 15.45 -8.98
CA THR A 577 27.50 14.23 -9.77
C THR A 577 26.42 13.16 -9.52
#